data_c2ec28ed7fa906bdf3cb006c7b5d3daa
#
_entry.id   c2ec28ed7fa906bdf3cb006c7b5d3daa
#
_cell.length_a   1.000
_cell.length_b   1.000
_cell.length_c   1.000
_cell.angle_alpha   90.00
_cell.angle_beta   90.00
_cell.angle_gamma   90.00
#
_symmetry.space_group_name_H-M   'P 1'
#
loop_
_entity.id
_entity.type
_entity.pdbx_description
1 polymer ?
#
loop_
_entity_poly.entity_id
_entity_poly.type
_entity_poly.pdbx_seq_one_letter_code
_entity_poly.pdbx_strand_id
1 'polypeptide(L)'
;EEDDQDRFYQYSVPVDVIRNASRTEILQMFRRMNAYTLPLNDAEKRHSTYQGEFKWFINSLANDLNEFFVEYGVFGNREIVRMSDAALITDIVLCLERGIVSTSPSDLNSLYKNYDDAFPHADEYREKIRSAFEFISINFTDLRRSFLMKPYALHSLITALIHARYGIPPISDALGAHSINAFALNTEAASRQLLAMAQAHEAKELNGPFAAYISGTLSSTHRRPKRAARVSSILHTLGVAIDPVNADDA
;
A
#
# COMPACT_ATOMS: atom_id res chain seq x y z
N GLU A 1 -32.91 13.76 -6.11
CA GLU A 1 -31.95 13.60 -7.25
C GLU A 1 -32.05 14.76 -8.26
N GLU A 2 -33.25 15.09 -8.79
CA GLU A 2 -33.44 16.17 -9.75
C GLU A 2 -33.18 17.55 -9.11
N ASP A 3 -33.65 17.77 -7.89
CA ASP A 3 -33.45 18.99 -7.08
C ASP A 3 -31.96 19.18 -6.68
N ASP A 4 -31.21 18.11 -6.50
CA ASP A 4 -29.77 18.16 -6.20
C ASP A 4 -28.94 18.50 -7.46
N GLN A 5 -29.37 18.03 -8.64
CA GLN A 5 -28.77 18.40 -9.92
C GLN A 5 -28.99 19.88 -10.24
N ASP A 6 -30.21 20.37 -10.03
CA ASP A 6 -30.53 21.77 -10.26
C ASP A 6 -29.74 22.70 -9.31
N ARG A 7 -29.59 22.35 -8.05
CA ARG A 7 -28.73 23.07 -7.10
C ARG A 7 -27.26 23.08 -7.52
N PHE A 8 -26.78 21.96 -8.04
CA PHE A 8 -25.40 21.86 -8.54
C PHE A 8 -25.17 22.78 -9.75
N TYR A 9 -26.10 22.80 -10.71
CA TYR A 9 -25.99 23.68 -11.89
C TYR A 9 -26.16 25.17 -11.58
N GLN A 10 -26.85 25.52 -10.50
CA GLN A 10 -27.02 26.90 -10.04
C GLN A 10 -25.83 27.40 -9.18
N TYR A 11 -24.90 26.48 -8.80
CA TYR A 11 -23.76 26.88 -7.98
C TYR A 11 -22.76 27.73 -8.77
N SER A 12 -22.59 28.98 -8.34
CA SER A 12 -21.65 29.93 -8.96
C SER A 12 -20.23 29.67 -8.47
N VAL A 13 -19.33 29.30 -9.39
CA VAL A 13 -17.91 29.10 -9.10
C VAL A 13 -17.12 30.32 -9.58
N PRO A 14 -16.45 31.09 -8.71
CA PRO A 14 -15.53 32.13 -9.15
C PRO A 14 -14.32 31.49 -9.85
N VAL A 15 -13.97 32.00 -11.02
CA VAL A 15 -12.84 31.51 -11.82
C VAL A 15 -11.83 32.64 -12.03
N ASP A 16 -10.64 32.47 -11.48
CA ASP A 16 -9.49 33.35 -11.74
C ASP A 16 -8.61 32.76 -12.85
N VAL A 17 -8.45 33.48 -13.94
CA VAL A 17 -7.62 33.05 -15.07
C VAL A 17 -6.23 33.61 -14.97
N ILE A 18 -5.25 32.75 -14.71
CA ILE A 18 -3.83 33.09 -14.68
C ILE A 18 -3.31 33.05 -16.12
N ARG A 19 -2.76 34.18 -16.59
CA ARG A 19 -2.15 34.29 -17.94
C ARG A 19 -0.65 34.53 -17.82
N ASN A 20 0.11 34.02 -18.79
CA ASN A 20 1.58 34.22 -18.93
C ASN A 20 2.42 33.73 -17.74
N ALA A 21 1.91 32.78 -16.95
CA ALA A 21 2.67 32.17 -15.88
C ALA A 21 3.39 30.91 -16.35
N SER A 22 4.63 30.75 -15.95
CA SER A 22 5.37 29.51 -16.12
C SER A 22 4.78 28.38 -15.28
N ARG A 23 5.05 27.11 -15.66
CA ARG A 23 4.63 25.94 -14.89
C ARG A 23 5.08 26.02 -13.43
N THR A 24 6.28 26.51 -13.16
CA THR A 24 6.82 26.65 -11.81
C THR A 24 6.02 27.67 -10.99
N GLU A 25 5.64 28.79 -11.57
CA GLU A 25 4.83 29.81 -10.90
C GLU A 25 3.42 29.27 -10.60
N ILE A 26 2.80 28.56 -11.53
CA ILE A 26 1.49 27.94 -11.32
C ILE A 26 1.55 26.95 -10.12
N LEU A 27 2.57 26.10 -10.07
CA LEU A 27 2.77 25.17 -8.95
C LEU A 27 3.01 25.89 -7.62
N GLN A 28 3.75 27.00 -7.63
CA GLN A 28 3.96 27.80 -6.42
C GLN A 28 2.67 28.48 -5.95
N MET A 29 1.88 29.03 -6.86
CA MET A 29 0.57 29.61 -6.52
C MET A 29 -0.37 28.57 -5.95
N PHE A 30 -0.48 27.38 -6.58
CA PHE A 30 -1.28 26.27 -6.07
C PHE A 30 -0.86 25.87 -4.65
N ARG A 31 0.44 25.79 -4.37
CA ARG A 31 0.94 25.50 -3.01
C ARG A 31 0.56 26.59 -2.01
N ARG A 32 0.62 27.86 -2.40
CA ARG A 32 0.24 28.99 -1.53
C ARG A 32 -1.26 29.01 -1.25
N MET A 33 -2.10 28.80 -2.27
CA MET A 33 -3.56 28.76 -2.09
C MET A 33 -3.97 27.63 -1.12
N ASN A 34 -3.33 26.47 -1.22
CA ASN A 34 -3.59 25.35 -0.32
C ASN A 34 -2.96 25.49 1.08
N ALA A 35 -2.03 26.43 1.30
CA ALA A 35 -1.40 26.62 2.60
C ALA A 35 -2.38 27.20 3.65
N TYR A 36 -3.42 27.89 3.23
CA TYR A 36 -4.43 28.51 4.10
C TYR A 36 -5.71 27.67 4.28
N THR A 37 -5.80 26.55 3.59
CA THR A 37 -6.90 25.59 3.69
C THR A 37 -6.45 24.35 4.44
N LEU A 38 -7.06 23.18 4.20
CA LEU A 38 -6.55 21.92 4.71
C LEU A 38 -5.21 21.61 4.01
N PRO A 39 -4.07 21.58 4.73
CA PRO A 39 -2.76 21.42 4.08
C PRO A 39 -2.69 20.08 3.32
N LEU A 40 -2.04 20.12 2.15
CA LEU A 40 -1.79 18.92 1.36
C LEU A 40 -0.94 17.95 2.19
N ASN A 41 -1.39 16.69 2.22
CA ASN A 41 -0.57 15.60 2.75
C ASN A 41 0.57 15.24 1.78
N ASP A 42 1.46 14.34 2.19
CA ASP A 42 2.64 14.01 1.38
C ASP A 42 2.31 13.28 0.08
N ALA A 43 1.21 12.50 0.02
CA ALA A 43 0.75 11.88 -1.22
C ALA A 43 0.21 12.92 -2.21
N GLU A 44 -0.60 13.84 -1.76
CA GLU A 44 -1.11 14.96 -2.57
C GLU A 44 0.02 15.87 -3.07
N LYS A 45 1.03 16.14 -2.23
CA LYS A 45 2.23 16.89 -2.65
C LYS A 45 2.99 16.16 -3.75
N ARG A 46 3.20 14.84 -3.64
CA ARG A 46 3.83 14.04 -4.71
C ARG A 46 3.02 14.13 -5.99
N HIS A 47 1.72 13.91 -5.91
CA HIS A 47 0.84 13.97 -7.08
C HIS A 47 0.89 15.32 -7.79
N SER A 48 0.97 16.43 -7.06
CA SER A 48 1.05 17.78 -7.64
C SER A 48 2.44 18.13 -8.16
N THR A 49 3.50 17.54 -7.62
CA THR A 49 4.90 17.88 -7.95
C THR A 49 5.41 17.14 -9.17
N TYR A 50 5.19 15.84 -9.23
CA TYR A 50 5.67 14.96 -10.31
C TYR A 50 4.60 14.78 -11.38
N GLN A 51 5.03 14.60 -12.64
CA GLN A 51 4.12 14.46 -13.78
C GLN A 51 4.54 13.33 -14.73
N GLY A 52 5.51 12.51 -14.29
CA GLY A 52 6.10 11.47 -15.09
C GLY A 52 5.40 10.11 -15.03
N GLU A 53 6.04 9.10 -15.61
CA GLU A 53 5.45 7.76 -15.80
C GLU A 53 5.07 7.09 -14.49
N PHE A 54 5.89 7.21 -13.45
CA PHE A 54 5.63 6.60 -12.15
C PHE A 54 4.35 7.13 -11.51
N LYS A 55 4.13 8.45 -11.57
CA LYS A 55 2.87 9.05 -11.08
C LYS A 55 1.66 8.44 -11.78
N TRP A 56 1.71 8.33 -13.10
CA TRP A 56 0.58 7.82 -13.87
C TRP A 56 0.37 6.33 -13.66
N PHE A 57 1.45 5.56 -13.47
CA PHE A 57 1.39 4.17 -13.04
C PHE A 57 0.65 4.03 -11.70
N ILE A 58 1.05 4.79 -10.67
CA ILE A 58 0.42 4.76 -9.34
C ILE A 58 -1.06 5.13 -9.43
N ASN A 59 -1.40 6.21 -10.14
CA ASN A 59 -2.79 6.64 -10.27
C ASN A 59 -3.66 5.61 -11.00
N SER A 60 -3.17 5.07 -12.11
CA SER A 60 -3.90 4.05 -12.86
C SER A 60 -4.16 2.82 -11.99
N LEU A 61 -3.13 2.35 -11.27
CA LEU A 61 -3.26 1.18 -10.41
C LEU A 61 -4.17 1.44 -9.20
N ALA A 62 -4.15 2.64 -8.61
CA ALA A 62 -5.06 3.03 -7.55
C ALA A 62 -6.53 3.03 -8.03
N ASN A 63 -6.78 3.54 -9.24
CA ASN A 63 -8.11 3.49 -9.85
C ASN A 63 -8.56 2.04 -10.14
N ASP A 64 -7.68 1.19 -10.66
CA ASP A 64 -7.97 -0.22 -10.93
C ASP A 64 -8.36 -0.98 -9.64
N LEU A 65 -7.76 -0.62 -8.50
CA LEU A 65 -7.97 -1.26 -7.21
C LEU A 65 -9.02 -0.57 -6.32
N ASN A 66 -9.64 0.51 -6.78
CA ASN A 66 -10.58 1.30 -5.99
C ASN A 66 -11.77 0.47 -5.47
N GLU A 67 -12.33 -0.40 -6.32
CA GLU A 67 -13.44 -1.28 -5.92
C GLU A 67 -13.03 -2.19 -4.77
N PHE A 68 -11.84 -2.81 -4.85
CA PHE A 68 -11.29 -3.61 -3.76
C PHE A 68 -11.16 -2.80 -2.46
N PHE A 69 -10.59 -1.61 -2.52
CA PHE A 69 -10.37 -0.79 -1.33
C PHE A 69 -11.67 -0.42 -0.62
N VAL A 70 -12.72 -0.14 -1.37
CA VAL A 70 -14.05 0.18 -0.82
C VAL A 70 -14.74 -1.07 -0.28
N GLU A 71 -14.78 -2.15 -1.07
CA GLU A 71 -15.46 -3.40 -0.71
C GLU A 71 -14.85 -4.06 0.53
N TYR A 72 -13.51 -4.12 0.57
CA TYR A 72 -12.77 -4.70 1.70
C TYR A 72 -12.65 -3.75 2.90
N GLY A 73 -13.12 -2.50 2.78
CA GLY A 73 -13.10 -1.52 3.85
C GLY A 73 -11.70 -1.06 4.25
N VAL A 74 -10.78 -1.02 3.28
CA VAL A 74 -9.40 -0.53 3.48
C VAL A 74 -9.38 0.98 3.67
N PHE A 75 -10.10 1.69 2.80
CA PHE A 75 -10.22 3.14 2.79
C PHE A 75 -11.67 3.59 2.63
N GLY A 76 -12.04 4.64 3.37
CA GLY A 76 -13.26 5.39 3.11
C GLY A 76 -13.08 6.46 2.03
N ASN A 77 -14.18 7.03 1.53
CA ASN A 77 -14.15 8.05 0.48
C ASN A 77 -13.19 9.22 0.78
N ARG A 78 -13.16 9.68 2.04
CA ARG A 78 -12.28 10.77 2.46
C ARG A 78 -10.80 10.42 2.32
N GLU A 79 -10.42 9.18 2.60
CA GLU A 79 -9.05 8.71 2.52
C GLU A 79 -8.62 8.52 1.07
N ILE A 80 -9.52 8.04 0.19
CA ILE A 80 -9.28 7.94 -1.26
C ILE A 80 -9.08 9.34 -1.87
N VAL A 81 -9.95 10.29 -1.56
CA VAL A 81 -9.80 11.68 -2.02
C VAL A 81 -8.48 12.29 -1.55
N ARG A 82 -7.96 11.85 -0.39
CA ARG A 82 -6.66 12.26 0.17
C ARG A 82 -5.48 11.39 -0.32
N MET A 83 -5.70 10.52 -1.35
CA MET A 83 -4.68 9.70 -2.00
C MET A 83 -3.98 8.69 -1.06
N SER A 84 -4.70 8.17 -0.05
CA SER A 84 -4.16 7.15 0.87
C SER A 84 -3.93 5.82 0.16
N ASP A 85 -4.74 5.50 -0.84
CA ASP A 85 -4.60 4.37 -1.76
C ASP A 85 -3.31 4.47 -2.59
N ALA A 86 -3.07 5.61 -3.21
CA ALA A 86 -1.83 5.89 -3.94
C ALA A 86 -0.59 5.79 -3.03
N ALA A 87 -0.70 6.26 -1.77
CA ALA A 87 0.38 6.13 -0.80
C ALA A 87 0.67 4.66 -0.44
N LEU A 88 -0.36 3.83 -0.25
CA LEU A 88 -0.21 2.40 0.01
C LEU A 88 0.47 1.68 -1.17
N ILE A 89 0.01 1.93 -2.39
CA ILE A 89 0.60 1.32 -3.60
C ILE A 89 2.06 1.75 -3.77
N THR A 90 2.37 3.03 -3.54
CA THR A 90 3.76 3.53 -3.59
C THR A 90 4.64 2.80 -2.57
N ASP A 91 4.15 2.52 -1.35
CA ASP A 91 4.89 1.80 -0.32
C ASP A 91 5.06 0.31 -0.68
N ILE A 92 4.08 -0.31 -1.35
CA ILE A 92 4.22 -1.67 -1.91
C ILE A 92 5.34 -1.69 -2.96
N VAL A 93 5.37 -0.74 -3.88
CA VAL A 93 6.44 -0.63 -4.90
C VAL A 93 7.80 -0.44 -4.23
N LEU A 94 7.90 0.40 -3.21
CA LEU A 94 9.13 0.55 -2.43
C LEU A 94 9.63 -0.80 -1.88
N CYS A 95 8.70 -1.62 -1.39
CA CYS A 95 9.03 -2.95 -0.87
C CYS A 95 9.46 -3.92 -1.97
N LEU A 96 8.90 -3.85 -3.18
CA LEU A 96 9.34 -4.64 -4.32
C LEU A 96 10.79 -4.31 -4.72
N GLU A 97 11.17 -3.03 -4.62
CA GLU A 97 12.52 -2.56 -4.96
C GLU A 97 13.56 -2.82 -3.89
N ARG A 98 13.21 -2.56 -2.64
CA ARG A 98 14.18 -2.48 -1.52
C ARG A 98 13.95 -3.52 -0.43
N GLY A 99 12.94 -4.38 -0.60
CA GLY A 99 12.53 -5.31 0.44
C GLY A 99 11.90 -4.64 1.65
N ILE A 100 12.01 -5.26 2.81
CA ILE A 100 11.41 -4.75 4.05
C ILE A 100 12.30 -3.66 4.65
N VAL A 101 11.93 -2.42 4.42
CA VAL A 101 12.60 -1.22 4.97
C VAL A 101 11.65 -0.42 5.85
N SER A 102 12.18 0.45 6.69
CA SER A 102 11.37 1.51 7.32
C SER A 102 10.97 2.51 6.25
N THR A 103 9.71 2.92 6.25
CA THR A 103 9.22 3.87 5.24
C THR A 103 9.15 5.27 5.80
N SER A 104 9.66 6.23 5.05
CA SER A 104 9.55 7.67 5.31
C SER A 104 8.97 8.40 4.08
N PRO A 105 8.45 9.63 4.24
CA PRO A 105 8.05 10.46 3.11
C PRO A 105 9.18 10.65 2.08
N SER A 106 10.44 10.72 2.53
CA SER A 106 11.61 10.85 1.68
C SER A 106 11.83 9.63 0.79
N ASP A 107 11.62 8.42 1.33
CA ASP A 107 11.77 7.18 0.57
C ASP A 107 10.75 7.11 -0.56
N LEU A 108 9.48 7.43 -0.23
CA LEU A 108 8.42 7.45 -1.24
C LEU A 108 8.65 8.55 -2.30
N ASN A 109 9.13 9.73 -1.90
CA ASN A 109 9.48 10.80 -2.84
C ASN A 109 10.60 10.38 -3.80
N SER A 110 11.55 9.56 -3.33
CA SER A 110 12.66 9.09 -4.16
C SER A 110 12.20 8.25 -5.34
N LEU A 111 11.15 7.43 -5.19
CA LEU A 111 10.57 6.67 -6.31
C LEU A 111 10.02 7.58 -7.39
N TYR A 112 9.20 8.57 -7.00
CA TYR A 112 8.66 9.54 -7.96
C TYR A 112 9.76 10.32 -8.68
N LYS A 113 10.82 10.70 -7.97
CA LYS A 113 11.95 11.42 -8.55
C LYS A 113 12.77 10.55 -9.50
N ASN A 114 13.04 9.30 -9.11
CA ASN A 114 13.89 8.40 -9.89
C ASN A 114 13.20 7.90 -11.15
N TYR A 115 11.87 7.80 -11.13
CA TYR A 115 11.05 7.26 -12.20
C TYR A 115 10.12 8.31 -12.83
N ASP A 116 10.47 9.61 -12.73
CA ASP A 116 9.66 10.67 -13.35
C ASP A 116 9.72 10.57 -14.88
N ASP A 117 10.91 10.33 -15.47
CA ASP A 117 11.08 10.24 -16.92
C ASP A 117 10.65 8.88 -17.49
N ALA A 118 11.01 7.77 -16.82
CA ALA A 118 10.69 6.41 -17.26
C ALA A 118 10.55 5.45 -16.08
N PHE A 119 9.58 4.52 -16.17
CA PHE A 119 9.37 3.46 -15.19
C PHE A 119 9.41 2.08 -15.87
N PRO A 120 10.60 1.49 -16.09
CA PRO A 120 10.77 0.24 -16.86
C PRO A 120 10.04 -0.97 -16.25
N HIS A 121 9.79 -0.97 -14.95
CA HIS A 121 9.16 -2.07 -14.23
C HIS A 121 7.62 -1.96 -14.16
N ALA A 122 7.01 -1.03 -14.88
CA ALA A 122 5.58 -0.74 -14.79
C ALA A 122 4.70 -1.98 -15.00
N ASP A 123 4.91 -2.72 -16.08
CA ASP A 123 4.09 -3.88 -16.43
C ASP A 123 4.32 -5.04 -15.45
N GLU A 124 5.56 -5.32 -15.10
CA GLU A 124 5.92 -6.37 -14.14
C GLU A 124 5.29 -6.12 -12.76
N TYR A 125 5.41 -4.89 -12.25
CA TYR A 125 4.88 -4.57 -10.93
C TYR A 125 3.36 -4.48 -10.93
N ARG A 126 2.75 -4.01 -12.01
CA ARG A 126 1.30 -4.04 -12.19
C ARG A 126 0.77 -5.47 -12.11
N GLU A 127 1.37 -6.39 -12.84
CA GLU A 127 0.99 -7.81 -12.85
C GLU A 127 1.11 -8.41 -11.44
N LYS A 128 2.26 -8.25 -10.78
CA LYS A 128 2.50 -8.78 -9.44
C LYS A 128 1.51 -8.23 -8.40
N ILE A 129 1.25 -6.92 -8.44
CA ILE A 129 0.35 -6.28 -7.47
C ILE A 129 -1.09 -6.70 -7.74
N ARG A 130 -1.57 -6.58 -8.99
CA ARG A 130 -2.97 -6.94 -9.34
C ARG A 130 -3.27 -8.39 -9.03
N SER A 131 -2.39 -9.32 -9.41
CA SER A 131 -2.59 -10.75 -9.15
C SER A 131 -2.68 -11.08 -7.65
N ALA A 132 -1.94 -10.36 -6.78
CA ALA A 132 -2.05 -10.54 -5.34
C ALA A 132 -3.39 -10.03 -4.79
N PHE A 133 -3.88 -8.87 -5.26
CA PHE A 133 -5.21 -8.36 -4.89
C PHE A 133 -6.34 -9.27 -5.42
N GLU A 134 -6.24 -9.74 -6.66
CA GLU A 134 -7.18 -10.68 -7.26
C GLU A 134 -7.21 -12.00 -6.49
N PHE A 135 -6.04 -12.53 -6.09
CA PHE A 135 -5.97 -13.72 -5.27
C PHE A 135 -6.73 -13.57 -3.94
N ILE A 136 -6.61 -12.41 -3.27
CA ILE A 136 -7.39 -12.11 -2.06
C ILE A 136 -8.88 -12.09 -2.37
N SER A 137 -9.28 -11.42 -3.46
CA SER A 137 -10.69 -11.29 -3.85
C SER A 137 -11.36 -12.63 -4.13
N ILE A 138 -10.62 -13.59 -4.67
CA ILE A 138 -11.15 -14.93 -5.00
C ILE A 138 -11.10 -15.86 -3.79
N ASN A 139 -10.01 -15.83 -3.01
CA ASN A 139 -9.72 -16.90 -2.06
C ASN A 139 -9.84 -16.49 -0.58
N PHE A 140 -9.81 -15.19 -0.28
CA PHE A 140 -9.80 -14.66 1.09
C PHE A 140 -10.96 -13.68 1.34
N THR A 141 -12.15 -14.02 0.85
CA THR A 141 -13.37 -13.20 0.97
C THR A 141 -13.76 -12.91 2.42
N ASP A 142 -13.48 -13.83 3.34
CA ASP A 142 -13.76 -13.69 4.76
C ASP A 142 -12.89 -12.62 5.45
N LEU A 143 -11.84 -12.16 4.77
CA LEU A 143 -11.01 -11.06 5.28
C LEU A 143 -11.61 -9.67 5.06
N ARG A 144 -12.74 -9.56 4.35
CA ARG A 144 -13.43 -8.28 4.14
C ARG A 144 -13.69 -7.58 5.48
N ARG A 145 -13.26 -6.31 5.57
CA ARG A 145 -13.41 -5.45 6.75
C ARG A 145 -12.77 -6.00 8.03
N SER A 146 -11.92 -7.02 7.92
CA SER A 146 -11.15 -7.53 9.05
C SER A 146 -9.97 -6.60 9.39
N PHE A 147 -9.32 -6.86 10.52
CA PHE A 147 -8.13 -6.09 10.93
C PHE A 147 -6.93 -6.30 10.00
N LEU A 148 -6.90 -7.37 9.19
CA LEU A 148 -5.90 -7.53 8.13
C LEU A 148 -6.08 -6.53 6.98
N MET A 149 -7.24 -5.89 6.84
CA MET A 149 -7.49 -4.84 5.86
C MET A 149 -7.07 -3.44 6.34
N LYS A 150 -6.55 -3.29 7.56
CA LYS A 150 -5.88 -2.03 7.95
C LYS A 150 -4.70 -1.77 6.99
N PRO A 151 -4.48 -0.54 6.48
CA PRO A 151 -3.52 -0.27 5.40
C PRO A 151 -2.12 -0.86 5.64
N TYR A 152 -1.58 -0.74 6.86
CA TYR A 152 -0.27 -1.30 7.21
C TYR A 152 -0.25 -2.84 7.26
N ALA A 153 -1.38 -3.47 7.59
CA ALA A 153 -1.52 -4.92 7.64
C ALA A 153 -1.71 -5.48 6.22
N LEU A 154 -2.57 -4.85 5.42
CA LEU A 154 -2.76 -5.17 4.00
C LEU A 154 -1.45 -5.02 3.22
N HIS A 155 -0.67 -3.95 3.47
CA HIS A 155 0.67 -3.83 2.89
C HIS A 155 1.51 -5.09 3.16
N SER A 156 1.54 -5.59 4.40
CA SER A 156 2.30 -6.77 4.76
C SER A 156 1.74 -8.04 4.12
N LEU A 157 0.42 -8.15 3.99
CA LEU A 157 -0.24 -9.28 3.32
C LEU A 157 0.10 -9.31 1.82
N ILE A 158 -0.05 -8.18 1.12
CA ILE A 158 0.30 -8.07 -0.30
C ILE A 158 1.79 -8.36 -0.53
N THR A 159 2.67 -7.79 0.30
CA THR A 159 4.12 -8.07 0.23
C THR A 159 4.41 -9.57 0.39
N ALA A 160 3.79 -10.24 1.38
CA ALA A 160 3.99 -11.66 1.61
C ALA A 160 3.45 -12.53 0.45
N LEU A 161 2.29 -12.20 -0.09
CA LEU A 161 1.71 -12.91 -1.25
C LEU A 161 2.60 -12.78 -2.48
N ILE A 162 3.05 -11.55 -2.80
CA ILE A 162 3.95 -11.34 -3.95
C ILE A 162 5.26 -12.09 -3.75
N HIS A 163 5.83 -12.04 -2.53
CA HIS A 163 7.06 -12.76 -2.23
C HIS A 163 6.88 -14.28 -2.34
N ALA A 164 5.81 -14.84 -1.80
CA ALA A 164 5.50 -16.26 -1.89
C ALA A 164 5.39 -16.73 -3.35
N ARG A 165 4.75 -15.94 -4.21
CA ARG A 165 4.51 -16.30 -5.61
C ARG A 165 5.70 -16.04 -6.53
N TYR A 166 6.31 -14.86 -6.43
CA TYR A 166 7.29 -14.39 -7.42
C TYR A 166 8.71 -14.25 -6.88
N GLY A 167 8.86 -14.23 -5.56
CA GLY A 167 10.11 -13.86 -4.92
C GLY A 167 10.38 -12.35 -4.95
N ILE A 168 10.93 -11.85 -3.87
CA ILE A 168 11.46 -10.49 -3.76
C ILE A 168 12.87 -10.68 -3.18
N PRO A 169 13.94 -10.58 -4.00
CA PRO A 169 15.30 -10.95 -3.59
C PRO A 169 15.73 -10.32 -2.25
N PRO A 170 15.53 -8.98 -2.01
CA PRO A 170 15.92 -8.40 -0.72
C PRO A 170 15.14 -8.95 0.48
N ILE A 171 13.97 -9.57 0.29
CA ILE A 171 13.24 -10.25 1.37
C ILE A 171 13.82 -11.63 1.61
N SER A 172 14.18 -12.36 0.55
CA SER A 172 14.89 -13.63 0.68
C SER A 172 16.17 -13.47 1.50
N ASP A 173 16.99 -12.45 1.16
CA ASP A 173 18.23 -12.17 1.84
C ASP A 173 18.03 -11.76 3.32
N ALA A 174 16.97 -10.97 3.58
CA ALA A 174 16.73 -10.43 4.93
C ALA A 174 16.04 -11.40 5.88
N LEU A 175 15.23 -12.34 5.37
CA LEU A 175 14.42 -13.25 6.18
C LEU A 175 14.79 -14.73 6.02
N GLY A 176 15.68 -15.09 5.09
CA GLY A 176 15.90 -16.49 4.72
C GLY A 176 14.65 -17.16 4.14
N ALA A 177 13.75 -16.38 3.56
CA ALA A 177 12.49 -16.86 3.01
C ALA A 177 12.57 -16.98 1.49
N HIS A 178 12.24 -18.14 0.94
CA HIS A 178 12.27 -18.36 -0.51
C HIS A 178 10.86 -18.49 -1.10
N SER A 179 10.70 -18.03 -2.35
CA SER A 179 9.43 -18.19 -3.08
C SER A 179 9.06 -19.68 -3.20
N ILE A 180 7.77 -19.94 -3.07
CA ILE A 180 7.17 -21.26 -3.28
C ILE A 180 6.48 -21.37 -4.66
N ASN A 181 6.61 -20.33 -5.51
CA ASN A 181 5.96 -20.19 -6.82
C ASN A 181 4.41 -20.28 -6.76
N ALA A 182 3.82 -20.06 -5.60
CA ALA A 182 2.38 -20.02 -5.34
C ALA A 182 2.08 -18.95 -4.30
N PHE A 183 0.86 -18.42 -4.29
CA PHE A 183 0.44 -17.45 -3.26
C PHE A 183 0.30 -18.10 -1.87
N ALA A 184 -0.02 -19.38 -1.82
CA ALA A 184 -0.06 -20.19 -0.61
C ALA A 184 0.10 -21.67 -0.99
N LEU A 185 0.73 -22.48 -0.12
CA LEU A 185 0.81 -23.94 -0.31
C LEU A 185 -0.56 -24.61 -0.16
N ASN A 186 -1.35 -24.13 0.80
CA ASN A 186 -2.72 -24.59 1.02
C ASN A 186 -3.60 -23.35 1.27
N THR A 187 -4.34 -22.96 0.25
CA THR A 187 -5.16 -21.75 0.27
C THR A 187 -6.23 -21.76 1.34
N GLU A 188 -6.91 -22.90 1.55
CA GLU A 188 -7.98 -23.03 2.55
C GLU A 188 -7.43 -22.94 3.98
N ALA A 189 -6.31 -23.60 4.25
CA ALA A 189 -5.64 -23.50 5.54
C ALA A 189 -5.12 -22.09 5.79
N ALA A 190 -4.53 -21.44 4.78
CA ALA A 190 -4.08 -20.05 4.85
C ALA A 190 -5.24 -19.09 5.15
N SER A 191 -6.38 -19.23 4.46
CA SER A 191 -7.58 -18.43 4.71
C SER A 191 -8.04 -18.50 6.16
N ARG A 192 -8.19 -19.71 6.69
CA ARG A 192 -8.57 -19.91 8.11
C ARG A 192 -7.59 -19.29 9.09
N GLN A 193 -6.29 -19.47 8.86
CA GLN A 193 -5.25 -18.93 9.74
C GLN A 193 -5.15 -17.40 9.65
N LEU A 194 -5.29 -16.82 8.47
CA LEU A 194 -5.32 -15.36 8.29
C LEU A 194 -6.55 -14.74 8.97
N LEU A 195 -7.71 -15.39 8.91
CA LEU A 195 -8.90 -14.94 9.63
C LEU A 195 -8.70 -15.00 11.16
N ALA A 196 -8.12 -16.09 11.67
CA ALA A 196 -7.77 -16.21 13.09
C ALA A 196 -6.74 -15.14 13.51
N MET A 197 -5.74 -14.86 12.65
CA MET A 197 -4.76 -13.77 12.87
C MET A 197 -5.45 -12.40 12.92
N ALA A 198 -6.44 -12.15 12.06
CA ALA A 198 -7.20 -10.90 12.06
C ALA A 198 -8.02 -10.73 13.36
N GLN A 199 -8.63 -11.79 13.85
CA GLN A 199 -9.37 -11.80 15.11
C GLN A 199 -8.44 -11.57 16.32
N ALA A 200 -7.30 -12.25 16.36
CA ALA A 200 -6.27 -12.01 17.39
C ALA A 200 -5.73 -10.57 17.34
N HIS A 201 -5.62 -9.98 16.14
CA HIS A 201 -5.23 -8.58 15.97
C HIS A 201 -6.28 -7.62 16.54
N GLU A 202 -7.55 -7.86 16.29
CA GLU A 202 -8.66 -7.08 16.86
C GLU A 202 -8.68 -7.15 18.39
N ALA A 203 -8.49 -8.36 18.92
CA ALA A 203 -8.43 -8.61 20.36
C ALA A 203 -7.12 -8.14 21.03
N LYS A 204 -6.09 -7.75 20.24
CA LYS A 204 -4.73 -7.41 20.71
C LYS A 204 -4.09 -8.52 21.55
N GLU A 205 -4.23 -9.75 21.10
CA GLU A 205 -3.80 -10.94 21.83
C GLU A 205 -2.29 -11.15 21.77
N LEU A 206 -1.55 -10.72 22.80
CA LEU A 206 -0.08 -10.73 22.82
C LEU A 206 0.55 -12.08 23.20
N ASN A 207 -0.22 -13.01 23.76
CA ASN A 207 0.27 -14.29 24.28
C ASN A 207 -0.18 -15.50 23.43
N GLY A 208 -0.79 -15.27 22.28
CA GLY A 208 -1.29 -16.30 21.37
C GLY A 208 -0.28 -16.71 20.28
N PRO A 209 -0.68 -17.62 19.40
CA PRO A 209 0.17 -18.11 18.31
C PRO A 209 0.57 -16.99 17.31
N PHE A 210 -0.15 -15.88 17.30
CA PHE A 210 0.11 -14.72 16.43
C PHE A 210 0.80 -13.57 17.18
N ALA A 211 1.37 -13.80 18.36
CA ALA A 211 1.98 -12.77 19.21
C ALA A 211 3.04 -11.93 18.46
N ALA A 212 3.87 -12.56 17.64
CA ALA A 212 4.88 -11.87 16.83
C ALA A 212 4.23 -10.90 15.83
N TYR A 213 3.21 -11.35 15.12
CA TYR A 213 2.42 -10.50 14.21
C TYR A 213 1.77 -9.33 14.96
N ILE A 214 1.08 -9.61 16.07
CA ILE A 214 0.40 -8.59 16.89
C ILE A 214 1.39 -7.54 17.39
N SER A 215 2.57 -7.96 17.90
CA SER A 215 3.63 -7.03 18.29
C SER A 215 4.02 -6.07 17.15
N GLY A 216 3.97 -6.55 15.90
CA GLY A 216 4.21 -5.76 14.71
C GLY A 216 3.11 -4.73 14.39
N THR A 217 1.92 -4.81 15.03
CA THR A 217 0.76 -3.96 14.74
C THR A 217 0.53 -2.82 15.76
N LEU A 218 1.16 -2.87 16.93
CA LEU A 218 0.83 -1.99 18.06
C LEU A 218 1.23 -0.53 17.87
N SER A 219 2.44 -0.26 17.41
CA SER A 219 2.96 1.11 17.23
C SER A 219 4.09 1.12 16.20
N SER A 220 4.35 2.31 15.65
CA SER A 220 5.45 2.52 14.69
C SER A 220 5.43 1.50 13.54
N THR A 221 4.24 1.19 13.03
CA THR A 221 3.97 0.11 12.05
C THR A 221 4.78 0.24 10.75
N HIS A 222 5.30 1.44 10.46
CA HIS A 222 6.17 1.74 9.31
C HIS A 222 7.64 1.34 9.52
N ARG A 223 8.05 0.99 10.75
CA ARG A 223 9.44 0.61 11.06
C ARG A 223 9.75 -0.79 10.56
N ARG A 224 11.00 -0.99 10.03
CA ARG A 224 11.48 -2.27 9.50
C ARG A 224 11.21 -3.47 10.43
N PRO A 225 11.56 -3.46 11.73
CA PRO A 225 11.31 -4.63 12.60
C PRO A 225 9.82 -4.99 12.70
N LYS A 226 8.94 -3.98 12.73
CA LYS A 226 7.50 -4.20 12.81
C LYS A 226 6.94 -4.76 11.50
N ARG A 227 7.41 -4.28 10.38
CA ARG A 227 7.08 -4.80 9.05
C ARG A 227 7.59 -6.24 8.89
N ALA A 228 8.84 -6.51 9.26
CA ALA A 228 9.44 -7.83 9.21
C ALA A 228 8.62 -8.84 10.03
N ALA A 229 8.29 -8.52 11.28
CA ALA A 229 7.48 -9.40 12.13
C ALA A 229 6.13 -9.75 11.49
N ARG A 230 5.44 -8.77 10.88
CA ARG A 230 4.16 -9.02 10.19
C ARG A 230 4.35 -9.89 8.93
N VAL A 231 5.32 -9.54 8.09
CA VAL A 231 5.56 -10.26 6.83
C VAL A 231 5.98 -11.70 7.11
N SER A 232 6.92 -11.93 8.05
CA SER A 232 7.35 -13.28 8.43
C SER A 232 6.20 -14.14 8.96
N SER A 233 5.34 -13.58 9.83
CA SER A 233 4.20 -14.31 10.36
C SER A 233 3.20 -14.68 9.26
N ILE A 234 2.96 -13.78 8.30
CA ILE A 234 2.06 -14.06 7.17
C ILE A 234 2.71 -15.08 6.23
N LEU A 235 3.99 -14.97 5.91
CA LEU A 235 4.71 -15.94 5.06
C LEU A 235 4.64 -17.36 5.66
N HIS A 236 4.83 -17.50 6.96
CA HIS A 236 4.65 -18.77 7.64
C HIS A 236 3.22 -19.32 7.47
N THR A 237 2.21 -18.47 7.61
CA THR A 237 0.79 -18.81 7.39
C THR A 237 0.51 -19.24 5.95
N LEU A 238 1.20 -18.66 4.96
CA LEU A 238 1.12 -19.05 3.56
C LEU A 238 1.88 -20.35 3.23
N GLY A 239 2.65 -20.89 4.18
CA GLY A 239 3.43 -22.11 4.03
C GLY A 239 4.85 -21.88 3.48
N VAL A 240 5.34 -20.65 3.51
CA VAL A 240 6.73 -20.33 3.16
C VAL A 240 7.62 -20.69 4.34
N ALA A 241 8.63 -21.53 4.10
CA ALA A 241 9.67 -21.80 5.09
C ALA A 241 10.55 -20.56 5.25
N ILE A 242 10.91 -20.27 6.50
CA ILE A 242 11.82 -19.18 6.87
C ILE A 242 12.99 -19.83 7.58
N ASP A 243 14.14 -19.80 6.95
CA ASP A 243 15.38 -20.30 7.56
C ASP A 243 15.85 -19.29 8.62
N PRO A 244 16.34 -19.77 9.78
CA PRO A 244 16.94 -18.86 10.74
C PRO A 244 18.15 -18.18 10.09
N VAL A 245 18.03 -16.89 9.79
CA VAL A 245 19.19 -16.08 9.39
C VAL A 245 20.19 -16.13 10.53
N ASN A 246 21.41 -16.59 10.26
CA ASN A 246 22.46 -16.60 11.25
C ASN A 246 22.62 -15.18 11.82
N ALA A 247 22.46 -15.05 13.14
CA ALA A 247 22.48 -13.77 13.85
C ALA A 247 23.88 -13.10 13.88
N ASP A 248 24.85 -13.68 13.17
CA ASP A 248 26.26 -13.23 13.19
C ASP A 248 26.58 -12.19 12.09
N ASP A 249 25.65 -11.84 11.21
CA ASP A 249 25.88 -10.91 10.11
C ASP A 249 24.98 -9.64 10.17
N ALA A 250 24.52 -9.19 11.33
CA ALA A 250 23.64 -8.03 11.49
C ALA A 250 24.31 -6.85 12.19
#